data_db9e6b127e8450d70e183f07fce4985d
#
_entry.id   db9e6b127e8450d70e183f07fce4985d
#
_cell.length_a   1.000
_cell.length_b   1.000
_cell.length_c   1.000
_cell.angle_alpha   90.00
_cell.angle_beta   90.00
_cell.angle_gamma   90.00
#
_symmetry.space_group_name_H-M   'P 1'
#
loop_
_entity.id
_entity.type
_entity.pdbx_description
1 polymer ?
#
loop_
_entity_poly.entity_id
_entity_poly.type
_entity_poly.pdbx_seq_one_letter_code
_entity_poly.pdbx_strand_id
1 'polypeptide(L)'
;MQNNEKSIVIFGAGKIGRSFIGQVFGKAGYNLTFIDVNTSMIDLLNQQKKYKIVIKSNAGDSSLYIDNLRGICLSDKEKVAEAVSNAHLVSLSVGQQGLPSAIPLLAEGLQRRRKVHGEWPLDIIIAENMRNTDAFIKNRLKELLGKDFPVENMTGLIETSIGKMVPVMTIKDMKEDPLQIFAEPYNDLIVSRSGFKNNIPQVRDLHPKANIKAWVDRKLFVHNLGHSSAAYLGFAKNNQYRYIYECMEDAEVREQTLAAMHQSAEILQHLYPGEFSDQHLNQHINDLLERFANRALKDTIFRVGCDLYRKLGPEDRFTTPLNGAFNHHKKFNHILKALRAGFLFRATDEQGNYFPGDISFFEEAKKGEIHILKNICRFSDEFLNVITPLFHEKKFNFMG
;
A
#
# COMPACT_ATOMS: atom_id res chain seq x y z
N MET A 1 -25.06 24.35 -18.90
CA MET A 1 -25.49 23.76 -17.63
C MET A 1 -24.41 22.78 -17.20
N GLN A 2 -23.58 23.12 -16.21
CA GLN A 2 -22.61 22.17 -15.66
C GLN A 2 -23.41 21.04 -15.01
N ASN A 3 -23.23 19.84 -15.53
CA ASN A 3 -23.81 18.63 -14.93
C ASN A 3 -23.21 18.52 -13.52
N ASN A 4 -24.01 18.72 -12.48
CA ASN A 4 -23.57 18.80 -11.09
C ASN A 4 -23.25 17.38 -10.51
N GLU A 5 -23.14 16.39 -11.38
CA GLU A 5 -22.88 15.00 -11.02
C GLU A 5 -21.38 14.79 -10.78
N LYS A 6 -21.03 14.52 -9.53
CA LYS A 6 -19.66 14.21 -9.10
C LYS A 6 -19.16 12.95 -9.82
N SER A 7 -18.03 13.01 -10.50
CA SER A 7 -17.45 11.89 -11.24
C SER A 7 -15.98 11.65 -10.87
N ILE A 8 -15.57 10.39 -10.92
CA ILE A 8 -14.18 9.99 -10.76
C ILE A 8 -13.81 8.96 -11.84
N VAL A 9 -12.67 9.17 -12.47
CA VAL A 9 -12.04 8.21 -13.37
C VAL A 9 -10.98 7.44 -12.61
N ILE A 10 -11.07 6.10 -12.61
CA ILE A 10 -10.20 5.21 -11.86
C ILE A 10 -9.41 4.35 -12.85
N PHE A 11 -8.14 4.65 -13.02
CA PHE A 11 -7.22 3.78 -13.74
C PHE A 11 -6.90 2.56 -12.88
N GLY A 12 -7.22 1.37 -13.40
CA GLY A 12 -7.14 0.09 -12.72
C GLY A 12 -8.46 -0.34 -12.08
N ALA A 13 -9.14 -1.33 -12.68
CA ALA A 13 -10.32 -2.01 -12.12
C ALA A 13 -9.91 -3.23 -11.25
N GLY A 14 -8.67 -3.26 -10.78
CA GLY A 14 -8.10 -4.33 -9.95
C GLY A 14 -8.53 -4.26 -8.48
N LYS A 15 -7.70 -4.86 -7.62
CA LYS A 15 -7.98 -4.99 -6.18
C LYS A 15 -8.22 -3.62 -5.52
N ILE A 16 -7.27 -2.69 -5.61
CA ILE A 16 -7.36 -1.37 -4.97
C ILE A 16 -8.43 -0.50 -5.65
N GLY A 17 -8.47 -0.49 -6.98
CA GLY A 17 -9.44 0.31 -7.73
C GLY A 17 -10.89 0.01 -7.35
N ARG A 18 -11.30 -1.27 -7.30
CA ARG A 18 -12.68 -1.64 -6.95
C ARG A 18 -12.92 -1.75 -5.44
N SER A 19 -12.03 -2.41 -4.67
CA SER A 19 -12.29 -2.67 -3.24
C SER A 19 -12.02 -1.49 -2.33
N PHE A 20 -11.31 -0.46 -2.80
CA PHE A 20 -10.99 0.70 -1.99
C PHE A 20 -11.45 2.00 -2.63
N ILE A 21 -10.84 2.45 -3.73
CA ILE A 21 -11.21 3.73 -4.36
C ILE A 21 -12.68 3.72 -4.81
N GLY A 22 -13.09 2.67 -5.53
CA GLY A 22 -14.47 2.50 -5.97
C GLY A 22 -15.45 2.37 -4.80
N GLN A 23 -15.06 1.73 -3.69
CA GLN A 23 -15.87 1.67 -2.47
C GLN A 23 -16.03 3.06 -1.82
N VAL A 24 -14.94 3.81 -1.65
CA VAL A 24 -14.96 5.13 -1.00
C VAL A 24 -15.83 6.11 -1.78
N PHE A 25 -15.60 6.23 -3.09
CA PHE A 25 -16.29 7.22 -3.91
C PHE A 25 -17.68 6.75 -4.36
N GLY A 26 -17.87 5.44 -4.61
CA GLY A 26 -19.19 4.89 -4.95
C GLY A 26 -20.18 5.04 -3.80
N LYS A 27 -19.79 4.76 -2.55
CA LYS A 27 -20.63 5.04 -1.36
C LYS A 27 -20.94 6.53 -1.17
N ALA A 28 -20.09 7.40 -1.69
CA ALA A 28 -20.31 8.85 -1.65
C ALA A 28 -21.14 9.37 -2.84
N GLY A 29 -21.68 8.49 -3.69
CA GLY A 29 -22.56 8.81 -4.80
C GLY A 29 -21.87 9.38 -6.03
N TYR A 30 -20.59 9.08 -6.22
CA TYR A 30 -19.86 9.44 -7.44
C TYR A 30 -20.21 8.51 -8.60
N ASN A 31 -20.27 9.06 -9.80
CA ASN A 31 -20.25 8.29 -11.04
C ASN A 31 -18.83 7.76 -11.30
N LEU A 32 -18.67 6.44 -11.30
CA LEU A 32 -17.37 5.79 -11.45
C LEU A 32 -17.10 5.43 -12.91
N THR A 33 -15.95 5.81 -13.44
CA THR A 33 -15.46 5.31 -14.73
C THR A 33 -14.18 4.53 -14.50
N PHE A 34 -14.24 3.20 -14.64
CA PHE A 34 -13.05 2.34 -14.54
C PHE A 34 -12.35 2.26 -15.90
N ILE A 35 -11.01 2.37 -15.90
CA ILE A 35 -10.16 2.16 -17.07
C ILE A 35 -9.23 0.99 -16.78
N ASP A 36 -9.27 -0.06 -17.60
CA ASP A 36 -8.42 -1.23 -17.41
C ASP A 36 -8.01 -1.87 -18.75
N VAL A 37 -6.94 -2.64 -18.71
CA VAL A 37 -6.47 -3.45 -19.86
C VAL A 37 -7.29 -4.72 -20.05
N ASN A 38 -7.99 -5.19 -19.00
CA ASN A 38 -8.80 -6.39 -19.02
C ASN A 38 -10.17 -6.11 -19.65
N THR A 39 -10.28 -6.33 -20.96
CA THR A 39 -11.49 -6.09 -21.74
C THR A 39 -12.68 -6.88 -21.21
N SER A 40 -12.50 -8.15 -20.86
CA SER A 40 -13.58 -8.99 -20.33
C SER A 40 -14.17 -8.44 -19.03
N MET A 41 -13.33 -7.90 -18.14
CA MET A 41 -13.81 -7.23 -16.92
C MET A 41 -14.55 -5.93 -17.25
N ILE A 42 -14.04 -5.13 -18.18
CA ILE A 42 -14.69 -3.90 -18.64
C ILE A 42 -16.05 -4.17 -19.24
N ASP A 43 -16.17 -5.21 -20.06
CA ASP A 43 -17.44 -5.62 -20.68
C ASP A 43 -18.47 -6.05 -19.62
N LEU A 44 -18.05 -6.85 -18.64
CA LEU A 44 -18.90 -7.26 -17.53
C LEU A 44 -19.35 -6.06 -16.67
N LEU A 45 -18.46 -5.11 -16.35
CA LEU A 45 -18.83 -3.89 -15.64
C LEU A 45 -19.87 -3.07 -16.41
N ASN A 46 -19.72 -2.98 -17.74
CA ASN A 46 -20.68 -2.28 -18.61
C ASN A 46 -22.02 -3.00 -18.73
N GLN A 47 -22.01 -4.31 -18.70
CA GLN A 47 -23.22 -5.14 -18.77
C GLN A 47 -24.00 -5.09 -17.45
N GLN A 48 -23.32 -5.32 -16.33
CA GLN A 48 -23.95 -5.44 -15.02
C GLN A 48 -24.23 -4.09 -14.35
N LYS A 49 -23.47 -3.03 -14.67
CA LYS A 49 -23.57 -1.67 -14.11
C LYS A 49 -23.41 -1.63 -12.58
N LYS A 50 -22.95 -2.71 -11.98
CA LYS A 50 -22.67 -2.84 -10.53
C LYS A 50 -21.69 -3.97 -10.29
N TYR A 51 -21.02 -3.94 -9.13
CA TYR A 51 -20.23 -5.06 -8.64
C TYR A 51 -20.39 -5.22 -7.13
N LYS A 52 -20.12 -6.43 -6.64
CA LYS A 52 -20.22 -6.81 -5.24
C LYS A 52 -18.87 -6.68 -4.53
N ILE A 53 -18.88 -6.05 -3.37
CA ILE A 53 -17.76 -6.08 -2.42
C ILE A 53 -18.18 -6.97 -1.24
N VAL A 54 -17.41 -8.02 -0.97
CA VAL A 54 -17.59 -8.86 0.22
C VAL A 54 -16.59 -8.42 1.28
N ILE A 55 -17.10 -7.91 2.37
CA ILE A 55 -16.29 -7.49 3.53
C ILE A 55 -16.01 -8.71 4.39
N LYS A 56 -14.75 -9.10 4.48
CA LYS A 56 -14.27 -10.27 5.20
C LYS A 56 -13.87 -9.90 6.63
N SER A 57 -14.55 -10.46 7.63
CA SER A 57 -14.21 -10.23 9.04
C SER A 57 -14.38 -11.48 9.90
N ASN A 58 -13.74 -11.52 11.07
CA ASN A 58 -13.93 -12.60 12.04
C ASN A 58 -15.36 -12.69 12.58
N ALA A 59 -16.13 -11.60 12.54
CA ALA A 59 -17.54 -11.58 12.95
C ALA A 59 -18.49 -12.13 11.88
N GLY A 60 -17.96 -12.53 10.73
CA GLY A 60 -18.70 -12.99 9.56
C GLY A 60 -18.59 -12.05 8.37
N ASP A 61 -18.95 -12.55 7.21
CA ASP A 61 -18.93 -11.82 5.95
C ASP A 61 -20.16 -10.93 5.82
N SER A 62 -19.97 -9.72 5.33
CA SER A 62 -21.05 -8.84 4.87
C SER A 62 -20.82 -8.42 3.42
N SER A 63 -21.85 -7.92 2.75
CA SER A 63 -21.73 -7.53 1.35
C SER A 63 -22.35 -6.18 1.10
N LEU A 64 -21.75 -5.44 0.17
CA LEU A 64 -22.32 -4.22 -0.39
C LEU A 64 -22.17 -4.22 -1.91
N TYR A 65 -22.99 -3.45 -2.59
CA TYR A 65 -22.93 -3.26 -4.03
C TYR A 65 -22.52 -1.82 -4.33
N ILE A 66 -21.67 -1.68 -5.35
CA ILE A 66 -21.32 -0.39 -5.94
C ILE A 66 -21.96 -0.36 -7.34
N ASP A 67 -22.71 0.67 -7.58
CA ASP A 67 -23.40 0.97 -8.84
C ASP A 67 -22.97 2.33 -9.42
N ASN A 68 -23.73 2.90 -10.34
CA ASN A 68 -23.39 4.15 -11.03
C ASN A 68 -21.99 4.09 -11.65
N LEU A 69 -21.72 3.04 -12.40
CA LEU A 69 -20.41 2.82 -12.98
C LEU A 69 -20.44 2.47 -14.47
N ARG A 70 -19.32 2.70 -15.12
CA ARG A 70 -18.99 2.22 -16.45
C ARG A 70 -17.53 1.84 -16.54
N GLY A 71 -17.18 1.05 -17.55
CA GLY A 71 -15.81 0.70 -17.89
C GLY A 71 -15.42 1.22 -19.27
N ILE A 72 -14.15 1.56 -19.42
CA ILE A 72 -13.51 1.91 -20.70
C ILE A 72 -12.25 1.06 -20.81
N CYS A 73 -12.06 0.38 -21.95
CA CYS A 73 -10.81 -0.33 -22.21
C CYS A 73 -9.66 0.66 -22.38
N LEU A 74 -8.50 0.40 -21.78
CA LEU A 74 -7.32 1.26 -21.88
C LEU A 74 -6.89 1.51 -23.36
N SER A 75 -7.16 0.56 -24.26
CA SER A 75 -6.86 0.67 -25.69
C SER A 75 -7.74 1.69 -26.43
N ASP A 76 -8.91 2.06 -25.89
CA ASP A 76 -9.80 3.09 -26.47
C ASP A 76 -9.35 4.49 -26.03
N LYS A 77 -8.22 4.92 -26.57
CA LYS A 77 -7.54 6.15 -26.17
C LYS A 77 -8.43 7.39 -26.23
N GLU A 78 -9.28 7.47 -27.26
CA GLU A 78 -10.18 8.63 -27.44
C GLU A 78 -11.20 8.73 -26.30
N LYS A 79 -11.86 7.63 -25.94
CA LYS A 79 -12.80 7.61 -24.80
C LYS A 79 -12.10 7.81 -23.45
N VAL A 80 -10.88 7.30 -23.30
CA VAL A 80 -10.08 7.54 -22.11
C VAL A 80 -9.75 9.03 -21.95
N ALA A 81 -9.25 9.66 -23.02
CA ALA A 81 -8.91 11.09 -23.02
C ALA A 81 -10.16 11.96 -22.78
N GLU A 82 -11.30 11.59 -23.35
CA GLU A 82 -12.58 12.26 -23.11
C GLU A 82 -13.02 12.12 -21.63
N ALA A 83 -12.97 10.91 -21.07
CA ALA A 83 -13.34 10.66 -19.68
C ALA A 83 -12.47 11.46 -18.71
N VAL A 84 -11.14 11.47 -18.92
CA VAL A 84 -10.18 12.26 -18.12
C VAL A 84 -10.45 13.76 -18.27
N SER A 85 -10.70 14.23 -19.49
CA SER A 85 -10.99 15.64 -19.76
C SER A 85 -12.18 16.17 -18.96
N ASN A 86 -13.23 15.35 -18.77
CA ASN A 86 -14.48 15.74 -18.13
C ASN A 86 -14.55 15.32 -16.64
N ALA A 87 -13.53 14.64 -16.11
CA ALA A 87 -13.53 14.15 -14.74
C ALA A 87 -13.44 15.28 -13.70
N HIS A 88 -14.12 15.11 -12.55
CA HIS A 88 -13.87 15.93 -11.36
C HIS A 88 -12.64 15.46 -10.60
N LEU A 89 -12.40 14.15 -10.59
CA LEU A 89 -11.26 13.50 -9.97
C LEU A 89 -10.74 12.39 -10.87
N VAL A 90 -9.44 12.11 -10.77
CA VAL A 90 -8.83 10.90 -11.31
C VAL A 90 -8.19 10.13 -10.16
N SER A 91 -8.16 8.79 -10.23
CA SER A 91 -7.32 7.96 -9.37
C SER A 91 -6.45 7.03 -10.21
N LEU A 92 -5.19 6.88 -9.82
CA LEU A 92 -4.26 5.90 -10.37
C LEU A 92 -4.10 4.75 -9.39
N SER A 93 -4.49 3.53 -9.77
CA SER A 93 -4.40 2.29 -8.99
C SER A 93 -4.03 1.10 -9.86
N VAL A 94 -3.06 1.31 -10.76
CA VAL A 94 -2.62 0.35 -11.79
C VAL A 94 -1.39 -0.46 -11.38
N GLY A 95 -0.79 -0.15 -10.24
CA GLY A 95 0.51 -0.67 -9.82
C GLY A 95 1.66 -0.02 -10.60
N GLN A 96 2.87 -0.14 -10.06
CA GLN A 96 4.06 0.47 -10.65
C GLN A 96 4.26 0.11 -12.12
N GLN A 97 3.95 -1.13 -12.51
CA GLN A 97 4.11 -1.61 -13.90
C GLN A 97 3.05 -1.02 -14.85
N GLY A 98 1.90 -0.60 -14.34
CA GLY A 98 0.83 -0.02 -15.16
C GLY A 98 0.98 1.49 -15.41
N LEU A 99 1.74 2.20 -14.59
CA LEU A 99 1.95 3.65 -14.71
C LEU A 99 2.49 4.09 -16.07
N PRO A 100 3.47 3.41 -16.70
CA PRO A 100 3.97 3.78 -18.03
C PRO A 100 2.90 3.79 -19.12
N SER A 101 1.86 2.97 -19.00
CA SER A 101 0.74 2.90 -19.94
C SER A 101 -0.38 3.90 -19.59
N ALA A 102 -0.59 4.21 -18.32
CA ALA A 102 -1.66 5.10 -17.86
C ALA A 102 -1.29 6.59 -18.05
N ILE A 103 -0.04 6.98 -17.75
CA ILE A 103 0.37 8.39 -17.74
C ILE A 103 0.27 9.06 -19.12
N PRO A 104 0.60 8.42 -20.26
CA PRO A 104 0.39 9.03 -21.59
C PRO A 104 -1.08 9.38 -21.87
N LEU A 105 -2.01 8.49 -21.51
CA LEU A 105 -3.44 8.73 -21.69
C LEU A 105 -3.98 9.81 -20.74
N LEU A 106 -3.45 9.87 -19.54
CA LEU A 106 -3.70 10.98 -18.61
C LEU A 106 -3.24 12.31 -19.23
N ALA A 107 -2.05 12.35 -19.85
CA ALA A 107 -1.53 13.54 -20.51
C ALA A 107 -2.41 13.97 -21.70
N GLU A 108 -2.85 13.05 -22.55
CA GLU A 108 -3.79 13.31 -23.64
C GLU A 108 -5.11 13.91 -23.12
N GLY A 109 -5.64 13.34 -22.02
CA GLY A 109 -6.85 13.85 -21.37
C GLY A 109 -6.66 15.25 -20.77
N LEU A 110 -5.49 15.56 -20.21
CA LEU A 110 -5.15 16.90 -19.69
C LEU A 110 -5.04 17.94 -20.83
N GLN A 111 -4.43 17.56 -21.97
CA GLN A 111 -4.40 18.44 -23.15
C GLN A 111 -5.81 18.75 -23.66
N ARG A 112 -6.66 17.72 -23.76
CA ARG A 112 -8.06 17.89 -24.16
C ARG A 112 -8.82 18.75 -23.16
N ARG A 113 -8.63 18.52 -21.84
CA ARG A 113 -9.22 19.32 -20.77
C ARG A 113 -8.91 20.81 -20.90
N ARG A 114 -7.63 21.14 -21.11
CA ARG A 114 -7.21 22.54 -21.31
C ARG A 114 -7.88 23.19 -22.52
N LYS A 115 -8.03 22.44 -23.63
CA LYS A 115 -8.72 22.92 -24.84
C LYS A 115 -10.21 23.16 -24.62
N VAL A 116 -10.89 22.29 -23.86
CA VAL A 116 -12.35 22.31 -23.69
C VAL A 116 -12.77 23.17 -22.51
N HIS A 117 -12.05 23.12 -21.39
CA HIS A 117 -12.42 23.72 -20.13
C HIS A 117 -11.48 24.84 -19.66
N GLY A 118 -10.47 25.20 -20.48
CA GLY A 118 -9.46 26.18 -20.09
C GLY A 118 -8.53 25.69 -18.99
N GLU A 119 -8.13 26.59 -18.11
CA GLU A 119 -7.18 26.26 -17.02
C GLU A 119 -7.88 25.70 -15.74
N TRP A 120 -8.90 24.87 -15.93
CA TRP A 120 -9.51 24.18 -14.82
C TRP A 120 -8.68 22.97 -14.36
N PRO A 121 -8.07 22.98 -13.17
CA PRO A 121 -7.17 21.92 -12.72
C PRO A 121 -7.90 20.60 -12.50
N LEU A 122 -7.15 19.49 -12.61
CA LEU A 122 -7.60 18.14 -12.34
C LEU A 122 -6.85 17.57 -11.12
N ASP A 123 -7.58 17.13 -10.12
CA ASP A 123 -7.03 16.46 -8.95
C ASP A 123 -6.89 14.95 -9.20
N ILE A 124 -5.70 14.42 -8.94
CA ILE A 124 -5.27 13.04 -9.27
C ILE A 124 -4.82 12.35 -7.99
N ILE A 125 -5.64 11.43 -7.49
CA ILE A 125 -5.34 10.60 -6.31
C ILE A 125 -4.39 9.48 -6.74
N ILE A 126 -3.20 9.44 -6.15
CA ILE A 126 -2.16 8.48 -6.46
C ILE A 126 -2.28 7.32 -5.49
N ALA A 127 -3.07 6.30 -5.85
CA ALA A 127 -3.34 5.12 -5.04
C ALA A 127 -2.31 4.00 -5.32
N GLU A 128 -1.03 4.35 -5.21
CA GLU A 128 0.11 3.47 -5.48
C GLU A 128 0.94 3.23 -4.23
N ASN A 129 1.60 2.07 -4.16
CA ASN A 129 2.47 1.72 -3.04
C ASN A 129 3.96 1.97 -3.39
N MET A 130 4.26 3.18 -3.83
CA MET A 130 5.60 3.60 -4.23
C MET A 130 5.90 4.97 -3.61
N ARG A 131 7.11 5.18 -3.13
CA ARG A 131 7.56 6.49 -2.61
C ARG A 131 7.80 7.47 -3.76
N ASN A 132 7.55 8.76 -3.51
CA ASN A 132 7.77 9.85 -4.47
C ASN A 132 7.06 9.64 -5.83
N THR A 133 5.90 8.96 -5.82
CA THR A 133 5.13 8.69 -7.04
C THR A 133 4.60 9.97 -7.67
N ASP A 134 4.28 10.96 -6.85
CA ASP A 134 3.87 12.30 -7.27
C ASP A 134 4.95 12.99 -8.11
N ALA A 135 6.21 12.98 -7.65
CA ALA A 135 7.34 13.52 -8.38
C ALA A 135 7.60 12.75 -9.69
N PHE A 136 7.50 11.43 -9.65
CA PHE A 136 7.63 10.59 -10.85
C PHE A 136 6.56 10.94 -11.89
N ILE A 137 5.28 10.98 -11.50
CA ILE A 137 4.16 11.33 -12.40
C ILE A 137 4.33 12.76 -12.94
N LYS A 138 4.68 13.71 -12.08
CA LYS A 138 4.90 15.10 -12.46
C LYS A 138 5.96 15.25 -13.55
N ASN A 139 7.10 14.59 -13.38
CA ASN A 139 8.19 14.64 -14.35
C ASN A 139 7.77 14.01 -15.68
N ARG A 140 7.08 12.85 -15.64
CA ARG A 140 6.58 12.21 -16.88
C ARG A 140 5.53 13.05 -17.59
N LEU A 141 4.63 13.72 -16.86
CA LEU A 141 3.66 14.64 -17.46
C LEU A 141 4.35 15.84 -18.10
N LYS A 142 5.39 16.42 -17.47
CA LYS A 142 6.19 17.51 -18.08
C LYS A 142 6.89 17.10 -19.36
N GLU A 143 7.45 15.90 -19.41
CA GLU A 143 8.08 15.34 -20.61
C GLU A 143 7.07 15.18 -21.77
N LEU A 144 5.87 14.66 -21.47
CA LEU A 144 4.84 14.37 -22.48
C LEU A 144 4.09 15.61 -22.96
N LEU A 145 3.86 16.57 -22.06
CA LEU A 145 3.03 17.76 -22.35
C LEU A 145 3.86 18.95 -22.87
N GLY A 146 5.18 18.90 -22.67
CA GLY A 146 6.07 19.99 -23.09
C GLY A 146 6.03 21.22 -22.18
N LYS A 147 6.90 22.19 -22.48
CA LYS A 147 7.13 23.37 -21.63
C LYS A 147 5.96 24.34 -21.56
N ASP A 148 5.11 24.38 -22.58
CA ASP A 148 3.99 25.33 -22.69
C ASP A 148 2.74 24.87 -21.93
N PHE A 149 2.77 23.64 -21.39
CA PHE A 149 1.69 23.14 -20.56
C PHE A 149 2.01 23.35 -19.07
N PRO A 150 1.19 24.13 -18.34
CA PRO A 150 1.45 24.46 -16.93
C PRO A 150 1.06 23.30 -15.99
N VAL A 151 1.83 22.21 -16.01
CA VAL A 151 1.54 20.98 -15.25
C VAL A 151 1.23 21.28 -13.78
N GLU A 152 2.03 22.13 -13.12
CA GLU A 152 1.83 22.48 -11.70
C GLU A 152 0.50 23.18 -11.40
N ASN A 153 0.00 23.97 -12.36
CA ASN A 153 -1.27 24.69 -12.21
C ASN A 153 -2.46 23.80 -12.59
N MET A 154 -2.27 22.95 -13.59
CA MET A 154 -3.32 22.10 -14.16
C MET A 154 -3.51 20.78 -13.43
N THR A 155 -2.59 20.37 -12.52
CA THR A 155 -2.69 19.08 -11.83
C THR A 155 -2.53 19.24 -10.34
N GLY A 156 -3.47 18.66 -9.58
CA GLY A 156 -3.30 18.34 -8.17
C GLY A 156 -2.83 16.89 -8.05
N LEU A 157 -1.57 16.69 -7.64
CA LEU A 157 -1.02 15.34 -7.43
C LEU A 157 -1.13 14.99 -5.95
N ILE A 158 -2.05 14.09 -5.64
CA ILE A 158 -2.48 13.79 -4.28
C ILE A 158 -1.87 12.47 -3.84
N GLU A 159 -0.79 12.53 -3.08
CA GLU A 159 -0.15 11.37 -2.47
C GLU A 159 -1.09 10.73 -1.43
N THR A 160 -1.02 9.40 -1.30
CA THR A 160 -1.84 8.63 -0.37
C THR A 160 -1.03 7.73 0.54
N SER A 161 -1.60 7.40 1.70
CA SER A 161 -1.12 6.31 2.55
C SER A 161 -2.18 5.21 2.59
N ILE A 162 -1.96 4.15 1.80
CA ILE A 162 -2.93 3.05 1.64
C ILE A 162 -2.62 1.94 2.65
N GLY A 163 -3.45 1.86 3.69
CA GLY A 163 -3.37 0.83 4.73
C GLY A 163 -4.36 -0.33 4.57
N LYS A 164 -5.15 -0.36 3.48
CA LYS A 164 -6.15 -1.41 3.25
C LYS A 164 -5.51 -2.72 2.84
N MET A 165 -5.82 -3.80 3.55
CA MET A 165 -5.47 -5.16 3.16
C MET A 165 -6.63 -5.76 2.33
N VAL A 166 -6.28 -6.35 1.19
CA VAL A 166 -7.26 -6.97 0.29
C VAL A 166 -7.08 -8.49 0.37
N PRO A 167 -8.11 -9.21 0.87
CA PRO A 167 -8.05 -10.66 1.00
C PRO A 167 -7.74 -11.36 -0.33
N VAL A 168 -7.11 -12.51 -0.25
CA VAL A 168 -6.86 -13.32 -1.44
C VAL A 168 -8.16 -13.98 -1.89
N MET A 169 -8.50 -13.85 -3.15
CA MET A 169 -9.62 -14.56 -3.78
C MET A 169 -9.12 -15.82 -4.46
N THR A 170 -9.83 -16.92 -4.28
CA THR A 170 -9.55 -18.20 -4.94
C THR A 170 -10.11 -18.21 -6.36
N ILE A 171 -9.67 -19.17 -7.17
CA ILE A 171 -10.22 -19.39 -8.51
C ILE A 171 -11.75 -19.70 -8.43
N LYS A 172 -12.18 -20.37 -7.36
CA LYS A 172 -13.60 -20.65 -7.12
C LYS A 172 -14.39 -19.36 -6.91
N ASP A 173 -13.88 -18.45 -6.06
CA ASP A 173 -14.53 -17.16 -5.80
C ASP A 173 -14.68 -16.34 -7.09
N MET A 174 -13.64 -16.32 -7.93
CA MET A 174 -13.66 -15.60 -9.22
C MET A 174 -14.56 -16.24 -10.26
N LYS A 175 -14.80 -17.55 -10.20
CA LYS A 175 -15.75 -18.25 -11.08
C LYS A 175 -17.19 -18.05 -10.65
N GLU A 176 -17.44 -17.94 -9.35
CA GLU A 176 -18.78 -17.71 -8.79
C GLU A 176 -19.33 -16.34 -9.19
N ASP A 177 -18.53 -15.30 -9.05
CA ASP A 177 -18.83 -13.94 -9.53
C ASP A 177 -17.54 -13.26 -9.98
N PRO A 178 -17.31 -13.12 -11.31
CA PRO A 178 -16.09 -12.50 -11.84
C PRO A 178 -15.90 -11.03 -11.44
N LEU A 179 -16.97 -10.34 -11.09
CA LEU A 179 -16.91 -8.93 -10.67
C LEU A 179 -16.82 -8.77 -9.15
N GLN A 180 -17.08 -9.81 -8.35
CA GLN A 180 -16.93 -9.65 -6.91
C GLN A 180 -15.49 -9.32 -6.53
N ILE A 181 -15.33 -8.59 -5.45
CA ILE A 181 -14.03 -8.29 -4.85
C ILE A 181 -14.11 -8.41 -3.33
N PHE A 182 -13.07 -8.97 -2.72
CA PHE A 182 -12.98 -9.03 -1.28
C PHE A 182 -12.32 -7.77 -0.72
N ALA A 183 -12.74 -7.38 0.47
CA ALA A 183 -12.19 -6.27 1.21
C ALA A 183 -12.22 -6.58 2.71
N GLU A 184 -11.37 -5.93 3.49
CA GLU A 184 -11.50 -5.85 4.93
C GLU A 184 -12.40 -4.69 5.37
N PRO A 185 -12.85 -4.63 6.65
CA PRO A 185 -13.68 -3.51 7.14
C PRO A 185 -13.02 -2.14 7.07
N TYR A 186 -11.68 -2.07 7.30
CA TYR A 186 -10.93 -0.81 7.24
C TYR A 186 -11.08 -0.13 5.88
N ASN A 187 -11.44 1.15 5.87
CA ASN A 187 -11.72 1.89 4.63
C ASN A 187 -11.22 3.35 4.61
N ASP A 188 -10.31 3.74 5.50
CA ASP A 188 -9.80 5.12 5.57
C ASP A 188 -8.80 5.41 4.46
N LEU A 189 -9.16 6.29 3.53
CA LEU A 189 -8.28 6.78 2.47
C LEU A 189 -7.56 8.05 2.95
N ILE A 190 -6.34 7.89 3.40
CA ILE A 190 -5.49 8.98 3.89
C ILE A 190 -4.80 9.64 2.69
N VAL A 191 -4.94 10.96 2.56
CA VAL A 191 -4.49 11.72 1.39
C VAL A 191 -3.77 13.01 1.79
N SER A 192 -2.88 13.50 0.91
CA SER A 192 -2.23 14.80 1.05
C SER A 192 -3.24 15.93 0.89
N ARG A 193 -3.38 16.79 1.90
CA ARG A 193 -4.20 18.00 1.81
C ARG A 193 -3.65 18.98 0.78
N SER A 194 -2.35 19.18 0.78
CA SER A 194 -1.66 20.15 -0.10
C SER A 194 -1.61 19.71 -1.57
N GLY A 195 -1.89 18.44 -1.86
CA GLY A 195 -1.95 17.92 -3.23
C GLY A 195 -3.15 18.39 -4.03
N PHE A 196 -4.24 18.82 -3.37
CA PHE A 196 -5.46 19.30 -4.04
C PHE A 196 -5.28 20.70 -4.63
N LYS A 197 -5.81 20.91 -5.80
CA LYS A 197 -5.97 22.22 -6.47
C LYS A 197 -7.40 22.73 -6.39
N ASN A 198 -8.37 21.83 -6.32
CA ASN A 198 -9.79 22.14 -6.14
C ASN A 198 -10.20 21.95 -4.68
N ASN A 199 -11.44 22.29 -4.36
CA ASN A 199 -12.03 22.04 -3.05
C ASN A 199 -11.99 20.53 -2.74
N ILE A 200 -11.50 20.19 -1.56
CA ILE A 200 -11.40 18.82 -1.11
C ILE A 200 -12.79 18.19 -1.01
N PRO A 201 -13.03 17.03 -1.63
CA PRO A 201 -14.33 16.38 -1.57
C PRO A 201 -14.76 16.04 -0.14
N GLN A 202 -16.01 16.32 0.18
CA GLN A 202 -16.62 15.92 1.45
C GLN A 202 -17.08 14.46 1.32
N VAL A 203 -16.15 13.53 1.53
CA VAL A 203 -16.37 12.09 1.51
C VAL A 203 -15.98 11.53 2.87
N ARG A 204 -16.87 10.71 3.47
CA ARG A 204 -16.72 10.23 4.86
C ARG A 204 -15.37 9.54 5.10
N ASP A 205 -14.99 8.66 4.19
CA ASP A 205 -13.81 7.82 4.33
C ASP A 205 -12.55 8.45 3.70
N LEU A 206 -12.58 9.75 3.33
CA LEU A 206 -11.45 10.50 2.81
C LEU A 206 -10.85 11.39 3.91
N HIS A 207 -9.57 11.17 4.25
CA HIS A 207 -8.91 11.80 5.39
C HIS A 207 -7.71 12.66 4.95
N PRO A 208 -7.92 13.95 4.62
CA PRO A 208 -6.84 14.85 4.22
C PRO A 208 -5.92 15.20 5.39
N LYS A 209 -4.60 15.02 5.18
CA LYS A 209 -3.55 15.31 6.16
C LYS A 209 -2.63 16.42 5.67
N ALA A 210 -2.25 17.32 6.58
CA ALA A 210 -1.32 18.39 6.26
C ALA A 210 0.10 17.84 6.01
N ASN A 211 0.55 16.89 6.82
CA ASN A 211 1.84 16.23 6.71
C ASN A 211 1.68 14.78 6.24
N ILE A 212 1.41 14.60 4.96
CA ILE A 212 1.22 13.24 4.38
C ILE A 212 2.43 12.34 4.60
N LYS A 213 3.65 12.89 4.60
CA LYS A 213 4.87 12.11 4.80
C LYS A 213 4.86 11.37 6.13
N ALA A 214 4.43 12.01 7.20
CA ALA A 214 4.29 11.37 8.52
C ALA A 214 3.33 10.18 8.45
N TRP A 215 2.24 10.26 7.69
CA TRP A 215 1.24 9.20 7.55
C TRP A 215 1.71 8.06 6.63
N VAL A 216 2.50 8.36 5.61
CA VAL A 216 3.20 7.36 4.80
C VAL A 216 4.22 6.61 5.66
N ASP A 217 5.01 7.34 6.45
CA ASP A 217 5.98 6.73 7.36
C ASP A 217 5.29 5.99 8.53
N ARG A 218 4.14 6.45 9.05
CA ARG A 218 3.34 5.68 10.00
C ARG A 218 2.95 4.30 9.44
N LYS A 219 2.49 4.27 8.18
CA LYS A 219 2.21 2.99 7.52
C LYS A 219 3.46 2.13 7.41
N LEU A 220 4.58 2.71 7.00
CA LEU A 220 5.83 1.97 6.81
C LEU A 220 6.36 1.42 8.14
N PHE A 221 6.43 2.27 9.17
CA PHE A 221 7.03 1.97 10.47
C PHE A 221 6.15 1.08 11.34
N VAL A 222 4.82 1.28 11.31
CA VAL A 222 3.92 0.56 12.21
C VAL A 222 3.22 -0.59 11.48
N HIS A 223 2.52 -0.31 10.38
CA HIS A 223 1.76 -1.34 9.66
C HIS A 223 2.67 -2.32 8.92
N ASN A 224 3.51 -1.83 8.00
CA ASN A 224 4.34 -2.71 7.16
C ASN A 224 5.41 -3.43 8.00
N LEU A 225 6.00 -2.75 8.98
CA LEU A 225 6.95 -3.36 9.92
C LEU A 225 6.26 -4.46 10.73
N GLY A 226 5.13 -4.17 11.38
CA GLY A 226 4.40 -5.13 12.19
C GLY A 226 3.98 -6.36 11.38
N HIS A 227 3.45 -6.15 10.18
CA HIS A 227 3.02 -7.23 9.30
C HIS A 227 4.17 -8.17 8.91
N SER A 228 5.31 -7.61 8.50
CA SER A 228 6.50 -8.42 8.19
C SER A 228 7.14 -9.04 9.43
N SER A 229 7.11 -8.36 10.58
CA SER A 229 7.57 -8.93 11.85
C SER A 229 6.77 -10.18 12.20
N ALA A 230 5.43 -10.13 12.10
CA ALA A 230 4.58 -11.28 12.31
C ALA A 230 4.96 -12.47 11.41
N ALA A 231 5.20 -12.21 10.12
CA ALA A 231 5.60 -13.25 9.16
C ALA A 231 6.97 -13.85 9.49
N TYR A 232 7.97 -13.00 9.76
CA TYR A 232 9.35 -13.46 9.98
C TYR A 232 9.52 -14.16 11.34
N LEU A 233 8.96 -13.58 12.40
CA LEU A 233 8.98 -14.17 13.73
C LEU A 233 8.17 -15.46 13.79
N GLY A 234 7.00 -15.47 13.13
CA GLY A 234 6.16 -16.66 13.02
C GLY A 234 6.87 -17.81 12.30
N PHE A 235 7.48 -17.52 11.13
CA PHE A 235 8.26 -18.52 10.38
C PHE A 235 9.46 -19.04 11.18
N ALA A 236 10.19 -18.17 11.86
CA ALA A 236 11.32 -18.57 12.70
C ALA A 236 10.89 -19.41 13.90
N LYS A 237 9.71 -19.16 14.49
CA LYS A 237 9.13 -19.93 15.61
C LYS A 237 8.63 -21.29 15.15
N ASN A 238 7.88 -21.33 14.05
CA ASN A 238 7.32 -22.55 13.48
C ASN A 238 7.13 -22.38 11.96
N ASN A 239 7.97 -23.01 11.17
CA ASN A 239 7.92 -22.95 9.73
C ASN A 239 6.73 -23.68 9.09
N GLN A 240 5.87 -24.34 9.90
CA GLN A 240 4.60 -24.93 9.47
C GLN A 240 3.45 -23.95 9.50
N TYR A 241 3.58 -22.79 10.15
CA TYR A 241 2.56 -21.74 10.05
C TYR A 241 2.42 -21.29 8.59
N ARG A 242 1.17 -21.22 8.15
CA ARG A 242 0.83 -20.87 6.75
C ARG A 242 0.26 -19.47 6.64
N TYR A 243 -0.48 -19.04 7.66
CA TYR A 243 -1.22 -17.78 7.66
C TYR A 243 -0.75 -16.84 8.78
N ILE A 244 -0.89 -15.55 8.55
CA ILE A 244 -0.51 -14.52 9.55
C ILE A 244 -1.34 -14.63 10.82
N TYR A 245 -2.62 -15.02 10.73
CA TYR A 245 -3.44 -15.20 11.94
C TYR A 245 -2.89 -16.29 12.86
N GLU A 246 -2.27 -17.36 12.34
CA GLU A 246 -1.63 -18.39 13.15
C GLU A 246 -0.44 -17.82 13.93
N CYS A 247 0.34 -16.92 13.31
CA CYS A 247 1.41 -16.18 13.99
C CYS A 247 0.85 -15.30 15.13
N MET A 248 -0.33 -14.69 14.93
CA MET A 248 -0.95 -13.82 15.92
C MET A 248 -1.64 -14.60 17.06
N GLU A 249 -1.93 -15.88 16.87
CA GLU A 249 -2.42 -16.80 17.91
C GLU A 249 -1.30 -17.34 18.79
N ASP A 250 -0.06 -17.35 18.30
CA ASP A 250 1.13 -17.64 19.12
C ASP A 250 1.46 -16.43 20.01
N ALA A 251 1.36 -16.63 21.32
CA ALA A 251 1.52 -15.55 22.29
C ALA A 251 2.91 -14.88 22.23
N GLU A 252 3.99 -15.66 22.00
CA GLU A 252 5.35 -15.13 21.93
C GLU A 252 5.55 -14.31 20.65
N VAL A 253 5.07 -14.80 19.51
CA VAL A 253 5.16 -14.09 18.23
C VAL A 253 4.36 -12.79 18.28
N ARG A 254 3.13 -12.85 18.85
CA ARG A 254 2.28 -11.67 19.04
C ARG A 254 2.95 -10.61 19.91
N GLU A 255 3.51 -11.03 21.06
CA GLU A 255 4.20 -10.12 22.00
C GLU A 255 5.43 -9.46 21.35
N GLN A 256 6.28 -10.22 20.66
CA GLN A 256 7.47 -9.69 19.99
C GLN A 256 7.09 -8.75 18.81
N THR A 257 6.04 -9.08 18.07
CA THR A 257 5.50 -8.21 17.01
C THR A 257 5.00 -6.90 17.60
N LEU A 258 4.21 -6.95 18.67
CA LEU A 258 3.71 -5.79 19.41
C LEU A 258 4.85 -4.91 19.90
N ALA A 259 5.88 -5.52 20.54
CA ALA A 259 7.04 -4.80 21.06
C ALA A 259 7.83 -4.07 19.95
N ALA A 260 8.01 -4.71 18.79
CA ALA A 260 8.65 -4.08 17.63
C ALA A 260 7.82 -2.90 17.08
N MET A 261 6.49 -3.05 17.03
CA MET A 261 5.59 -1.97 16.59
C MET A 261 5.63 -0.77 17.56
N HIS A 262 5.64 -1.00 18.86
CA HIS A 262 5.76 0.07 19.86
C HIS A 262 7.09 0.80 19.77
N GLN A 263 8.21 0.08 19.67
CA GLN A 263 9.52 0.74 19.46
C GLN A 263 9.53 1.60 18.19
N SER A 264 8.96 1.09 17.12
CA SER A 264 8.88 1.83 15.87
C SER A 264 7.95 3.05 15.96
N ALA A 265 6.87 2.96 16.72
CA ALA A 265 5.97 4.08 16.99
C ALA A 265 6.64 5.20 17.81
N GLU A 266 7.45 4.85 18.82
CA GLU A 266 8.26 5.82 19.57
C GLU A 266 9.26 6.58 18.66
N ILE A 267 9.88 5.88 17.73
CA ILE A 267 10.79 6.48 16.74
C ILE A 267 9.99 7.43 15.82
N LEU A 268 8.84 7.00 15.34
CA LEU A 268 7.96 7.80 14.49
C LEU A 268 7.53 9.11 15.18
N GLN A 269 7.15 9.06 16.46
CA GLN A 269 6.79 10.25 17.23
C GLN A 269 7.95 11.22 17.38
N HIS A 270 9.15 10.69 17.56
CA HIS A 270 10.35 11.52 17.65
C HIS A 270 10.67 12.22 16.32
N LEU A 271 10.47 11.54 15.18
CA LEU A 271 10.71 12.09 13.84
C LEU A 271 9.61 13.10 13.43
N TYR A 272 8.40 12.97 13.99
CA TYR A 272 7.24 13.81 13.68
C TYR A 272 6.58 14.35 14.97
N PRO A 273 7.26 15.26 15.69
CA PRO A 273 6.74 15.81 16.95
C PRO A 273 5.38 16.47 16.78
N GLY A 274 4.43 16.10 17.62
CA GLY A 274 3.08 16.66 17.62
C GLY A 274 2.11 16.11 16.56
N GLU A 275 2.55 15.27 15.62
CA GLU A 275 1.67 14.68 14.58
C GLU A 275 0.83 13.52 15.14
N PHE A 276 1.38 12.74 16.06
CA PHE A 276 0.73 11.56 16.62
C PHE A 276 0.77 11.58 18.14
N SER A 277 -0.39 11.40 18.80
CA SER A 277 -0.44 11.12 20.24
C SER A 277 -0.15 9.64 20.54
N ASP A 278 0.27 9.34 21.78
CA ASP A 278 0.43 7.97 22.27
C ASP A 278 -0.87 7.19 22.13
N GLN A 279 -1.99 7.79 22.53
CA GLN A 279 -3.30 7.16 22.41
C GLN A 279 -3.63 6.78 20.96
N HIS A 280 -3.38 7.67 20.00
CA HIS A 280 -3.63 7.41 18.57
C HIS A 280 -2.78 6.27 18.04
N LEU A 281 -1.47 6.22 18.36
CA LEU A 281 -0.59 5.15 17.90
C LEU A 281 -0.93 3.82 18.58
N ASN A 282 -1.24 3.82 19.87
CA ASN A 282 -1.65 2.61 20.58
C ASN A 282 -2.96 2.03 20.02
N GLN A 283 -3.96 2.87 19.75
CA GLN A 283 -5.19 2.45 19.09
C GLN A 283 -4.92 1.88 17.69
N HIS A 284 -4.06 2.54 16.90
CA HIS A 284 -3.69 2.05 15.58
C HIS A 284 -2.95 0.72 15.61
N ILE A 285 -2.02 0.52 16.57
CA ILE A 285 -1.30 -0.74 16.76
C ILE A 285 -2.28 -1.86 17.11
N ASN A 286 -3.18 -1.62 18.07
CA ASN A 286 -4.19 -2.61 18.47
C ASN A 286 -5.12 -2.99 17.31
N ASP A 287 -5.62 -2.01 16.55
CA ASP A 287 -6.41 -2.24 15.33
C ASP A 287 -5.64 -3.13 14.32
N LEU A 288 -4.36 -2.84 14.11
CA LEU A 288 -3.53 -3.64 13.20
C LEU A 288 -3.36 -5.09 13.69
N LEU A 289 -3.12 -5.31 14.98
CA LEU A 289 -3.00 -6.67 15.52
C LEU A 289 -4.30 -7.47 15.35
N GLU A 290 -5.47 -6.85 15.56
CA GLU A 290 -6.76 -7.48 15.30
C GLU A 290 -6.96 -7.80 13.82
N ARG A 291 -6.54 -6.89 12.94
CA ARG A 291 -6.59 -7.11 11.48
C ARG A 291 -5.64 -8.20 11.03
N PHE A 292 -4.42 -8.29 11.59
CA PHE A 292 -3.48 -9.38 11.32
C PHE A 292 -4.02 -10.73 11.79
N ALA A 293 -4.75 -10.75 12.90
CA ALA A 293 -5.41 -11.94 13.43
C ALA A 293 -6.73 -12.30 12.70
N ASN A 294 -7.13 -11.53 11.68
CA ASN A 294 -8.37 -11.81 10.95
C ASN A 294 -8.22 -13.05 10.05
N ARG A 295 -8.79 -14.17 10.48
CA ARG A 295 -8.76 -15.46 9.76
C ARG A 295 -9.41 -15.38 8.37
N ALA A 296 -10.40 -14.49 8.20
CA ALA A 296 -11.13 -14.34 6.95
C ALA A 296 -10.29 -13.71 5.82
N LEU A 297 -9.17 -13.03 6.16
CA LEU A 297 -8.23 -12.48 5.15
C LEU A 297 -7.43 -13.57 4.45
N LYS A 298 -7.15 -14.70 5.12
CA LYS A 298 -6.29 -15.79 4.62
C LYS A 298 -4.95 -15.28 4.08
N ASP A 299 -4.38 -14.30 4.80
CA ASP A 299 -3.13 -13.69 4.40
C ASP A 299 -1.97 -14.64 4.70
N THR A 300 -1.27 -15.11 3.66
CA THR A 300 -0.23 -16.12 3.84
C THR A 300 1.09 -15.49 4.30
N ILE A 301 1.83 -16.21 5.13
CA ILE A 301 3.18 -15.84 5.57
C ILE A 301 4.08 -15.60 4.36
N PHE A 302 3.99 -16.46 3.32
CA PHE A 302 4.74 -16.29 2.07
C PHE A 302 4.50 -14.91 1.45
N ARG A 303 3.24 -14.54 1.19
CA ARG A 303 2.90 -13.25 0.56
C ARG A 303 3.40 -12.06 1.38
N VAL A 304 3.28 -12.15 2.70
CA VAL A 304 3.67 -11.06 3.62
C VAL A 304 5.17 -10.96 3.77
N GLY A 305 5.90 -12.10 3.80
CA GLY A 305 7.34 -12.14 4.06
C GLY A 305 8.23 -12.06 2.82
N CYS A 306 7.81 -12.57 1.65
CA CYS A 306 8.63 -12.60 0.43
C CYS A 306 9.03 -11.20 -0.07
N ASP A 307 9.94 -11.13 -1.05
CA ASP A 307 10.55 -9.91 -1.60
C ASP A 307 11.56 -9.29 -0.62
N LEU A 308 12.49 -10.15 -0.18
CA LEU A 308 13.44 -9.87 0.91
C LEU A 308 14.40 -8.72 0.58
N TYR A 309 14.91 -8.64 -0.65
CA TYR A 309 15.79 -7.54 -1.04
C TYR A 309 15.15 -6.17 -0.81
N ARG A 310 13.89 -6.02 -1.18
CA ARG A 310 13.17 -4.76 -0.96
C ARG A 310 12.83 -4.57 0.50
N LYS A 311 12.22 -5.56 1.16
CA LYS A 311 11.68 -5.42 2.52
C LYS A 311 12.74 -5.27 3.60
N LEU A 312 13.92 -5.87 3.39
CA LEU A 312 15.07 -5.75 4.28
C LEU A 312 16.10 -4.71 3.76
N GLY A 313 15.85 -4.18 2.57
CA GLY A 313 16.70 -3.19 1.91
C GLY A 313 16.62 -1.80 2.52
N PRO A 314 17.45 -0.86 2.02
CA PRO A 314 17.44 0.51 2.50
C PRO A 314 16.10 1.19 2.25
N GLU A 315 15.77 2.17 3.09
CA GLU A 315 14.56 2.99 2.99
C GLU A 315 13.22 2.23 3.08
N ASP A 316 13.23 0.96 3.52
CA ASP A 316 12.02 0.18 3.76
C ASP A 316 11.77 0.01 5.28
N ARG A 317 10.79 -0.81 5.64
CA ARG A 317 10.11 -0.93 6.93
C ARG A 317 10.98 -1.25 8.15
N PHE A 318 12.14 -1.86 7.99
CA PHE A 318 13.07 -2.16 9.08
C PHE A 318 14.23 -1.16 9.12
N THR A 319 14.84 -0.92 7.98
CA THR A 319 16.05 -0.10 7.88
C THR A 319 15.79 1.37 8.18
N THR A 320 14.66 1.91 7.74
CA THR A 320 14.32 3.30 7.99
C THR A 320 14.12 3.60 9.49
N PRO A 321 13.26 2.85 10.24
CA PRO A 321 13.13 3.06 11.68
C PRO A 321 14.41 2.71 12.45
N LEU A 322 15.19 1.71 12.04
CA LEU A 322 16.46 1.38 12.70
C LEU A 322 17.49 2.50 12.57
N ASN A 323 17.64 3.08 11.37
CA ASN A 323 18.48 4.27 11.17
C ASN A 323 17.97 5.47 11.98
N GLY A 324 16.65 5.68 12.02
CA GLY A 324 16.03 6.69 12.87
C GLY A 324 16.34 6.48 14.34
N ALA A 325 16.23 5.24 14.83
CA ALA A 325 16.56 4.91 16.22
C ALA A 325 18.05 5.16 16.54
N PHE A 326 18.94 4.73 15.66
CA PHE A 326 20.39 4.94 15.83
C PHE A 326 20.73 6.44 15.90
N ASN A 327 20.26 7.23 14.94
CA ASN A 327 20.55 8.66 14.85
C ASN A 327 19.99 9.47 16.04
N HIS A 328 18.92 8.97 16.68
CA HIS A 328 18.25 9.65 17.79
C HIS A 328 18.39 8.92 19.13
N HIS A 329 19.30 7.97 19.25
CA HIS A 329 19.61 7.21 20.48
C HIS A 329 18.37 6.56 21.12
N LYS A 330 17.48 6.01 20.30
CA LYS A 330 16.27 5.28 20.73
C LYS A 330 16.53 3.78 20.82
N LYS A 331 15.72 3.07 21.61
CA LYS A 331 15.75 1.60 21.68
C LYS A 331 15.25 0.99 20.36
N PHE A 332 15.88 -0.11 19.92
CA PHE A 332 15.54 -0.78 18.66
C PHE A 332 15.71 -2.30 18.68
N ASN A 333 15.95 -2.88 19.85
CA ASN A 333 16.23 -4.32 20.00
C ASN A 333 15.12 -5.24 19.44
N HIS A 334 13.84 -4.89 19.60
CA HIS A 334 12.73 -5.69 19.07
C HIS A 334 12.62 -5.58 17.56
N ILE A 335 12.86 -4.40 17.00
CA ILE A 335 12.90 -4.20 15.54
C ILE A 335 14.08 -4.99 14.94
N LEU A 336 15.25 -4.96 15.59
CA LEU A 336 16.43 -5.67 15.14
C LEU A 336 16.24 -7.19 15.21
N LYS A 337 15.55 -7.69 16.24
CA LYS A 337 15.19 -9.10 16.37
C LYS A 337 14.27 -9.55 15.23
N ALA A 338 13.26 -8.76 14.88
CA ALA A 338 12.36 -9.06 13.77
C ALA A 338 13.09 -8.99 12.40
N LEU A 339 13.98 -8.02 12.21
CA LEU A 339 14.85 -7.95 11.02
C LEU A 339 15.69 -9.22 10.88
N ARG A 340 16.36 -9.67 11.96
CA ARG A 340 17.18 -10.88 11.97
C ARG A 340 16.38 -12.13 11.62
N ALA A 341 15.14 -12.25 12.14
CA ALA A 341 14.25 -13.35 11.76
C ALA A 341 13.96 -13.37 10.24
N GLY A 342 13.92 -12.20 9.59
CA GLY A 342 13.79 -12.06 8.15
C GLY A 342 14.95 -12.67 7.35
N PHE A 343 16.17 -12.74 7.91
CA PHE A 343 17.32 -13.37 7.25
C PHE A 343 17.13 -14.87 7.06
N LEU A 344 16.36 -15.49 7.96
CA LEU A 344 16.07 -16.92 7.95
C LEU A 344 14.79 -17.29 7.19
N PHE A 345 14.07 -16.29 6.68
CA PHE A 345 12.79 -16.51 6.02
C PHE A 345 12.94 -17.29 4.72
N ARG A 346 12.23 -18.42 4.61
CA ARG A 346 12.27 -19.37 3.47
C ARG A 346 10.88 -19.94 3.16
N ALA A 347 9.81 -19.18 3.42
CA ALA A 347 8.46 -19.64 3.08
C ALA A 347 8.28 -19.76 1.56
N THR A 348 7.40 -20.66 1.16
CA THR A 348 7.03 -20.92 -0.24
C THR A 348 5.56 -20.61 -0.47
N ASP A 349 5.17 -20.46 -1.74
CA ASP A 349 3.78 -20.41 -2.15
C ASP A 349 3.07 -21.78 -1.96
N GLU A 350 1.81 -21.87 -2.38
CA GLU A 350 1.01 -23.10 -2.28
C GLU A 350 1.51 -24.23 -3.17
N GLN A 351 2.32 -23.93 -4.19
CA GLN A 351 2.95 -24.87 -5.09
C GLN A 351 4.38 -25.27 -4.65
N GLY A 352 4.85 -24.72 -3.53
CA GLY A 352 6.21 -24.95 -3.02
C GLY A 352 7.30 -24.10 -3.68
N ASN A 353 6.95 -23.06 -4.43
CA ASN A 353 7.89 -22.18 -5.09
C ASN A 353 8.30 -21.02 -4.17
N TYR A 354 9.58 -20.69 -4.20
CA TYR A 354 10.08 -19.43 -3.62
C TYR A 354 9.71 -18.23 -4.50
N PHE A 355 9.65 -17.06 -3.88
CA PHE A 355 9.60 -15.81 -4.65
C PHE A 355 10.89 -15.69 -5.48
N PRO A 356 10.81 -15.48 -6.81
CA PRO A 356 11.99 -15.53 -7.68
C PRO A 356 13.13 -14.62 -7.25
N GLY A 357 12.82 -13.40 -6.79
CA GLY A 357 13.81 -12.44 -6.29
C GLY A 357 14.51 -12.87 -4.99
N ASP A 358 13.91 -13.79 -4.21
CA ASP A 358 14.48 -14.21 -2.92
C ASP A 358 15.52 -15.32 -3.09
N ILE A 359 15.56 -16.03 -4.22
CA ILE A 359 16.54 -17.10 -4.47
C ILE A 359 17.96 -16.54 -4.40
N SER A 360 18.22 -15.41 -5.04
CA SER A 360 19.52 -14.74 -4.97
C SER A 360 19.83 -14.18 -3.57
N PHE A 361 18.81 -13.73 -2.83
CA PHE A 361 18.97 -13.34 -1.43
C PHE A 361 19.44 -14.51 -0.56
N PHE A 362 18.97 -15.73 -0.82
CA PHE A 362 19.39 -16.90 -0.06
C PHE A 362 20.88 -17.21 -0.23
N GLU A 363 21.43 -16.98 -1.41
CA GLU A 363 22.89 -17.12 -1.66
C GLU A 363 23.68 -16.03 -0.92
N GLU A 364 23.17 -14.78 -0.91
CA GLU A 364 23.81 -13.72 -0.14
C GLU A 364 23.76 -13.99 1.38
N ALA A 365 22.67 -14.58 1.87
CA ALA A 365 22.53 -14.92 3.29
C ALA A 365 23.53 -15.98 3.77
N LYS A 366 24.02 -16.86 2.91
CA LYS A 366 25.09 -17.83 3.23
C LYS A 366 26.42 -17.16 3.61
N LYS A 367 26.64 -15.91 3.20
CA LYS A 367 27.84 -15.13 3.52
C LYS A 367 27.81 -14.58 4.95
N GLY A 368 26.71 -14.76 5.69
CA GLY A 368 26.55 -14.40 7.09
C GLY A 368 25.75 -13.12 7.32
N GLU A 369 25.31 -12.95 8.58
CA GLU A 369 24.40 -11.86 8.98
C GLU A 369 25.03 -10.47 8.76
N ILE A 370 26.33 -10.30 9.05
CA ILE A 370 27.02 -9.02 8.86
C ILE A 370 27.05 -8.64 7.39
N HIS A 371 27.19 -9.62 6.49
CA HIS A 371 27.13 -9.38 5.05
C HIS A 371 25.75 -8.82 4.64
N ILE A 372 24.67 -9.37 5.17
CA ILE A 372 23.30 -8.86 4.90
C ILE A 372 23.14 -7.43 5.43
N LEU A 373 23.56 -7.17 6.67
CA LEU A 373 23.46 -5.85 7.30
C LEU A 373 24.22 -4.78 6.49
N LYS A 374 25.42 -5.11 5.99
CA LYS A 374 26.24 -4.18 5.23
C LYS A 374 25.80 -4.00 3.79
N ASN A 375 25.53 -5.10 3.07
CA ASN A 375 25.38 -5.08 1.61
C ASN A 375 23.91 -5.02 1.14
N ILE A 376 22.96 -5.51 1.96
CA ILE A 376 21.54 -5.51 1.63
C ILE A 376 20.83 -4.41 2.41
N CYS A 377 20.93 -4.40 3.74
CA CYS A 377 20.34 -3.34 4.56
C CYS A 377 21.05 -1.99 4.38
N ARG A 378 22.33 -2.00 3.99
CA ARG A 378 23.21 -0.84 3.76
C ARG A 378 23.33 0.07 4.98
N PHE A 379 23.44 -0.54 6.17
CA PHE A 379 23.74 0.22 7.37
C PHE A 379 25.17 0.80 7.33
N SER A 380 25.35 1.99 7.96
CA SER A 380 26.65 2.62 8.07
C SER A 380 27.61 1.81 8.95
N ASP A 381 28.91 1.97 8.74
CA ASP A 381 29.93 1.25 9.54
C ASP A 381 29.82 1.62 11.03
N GLU A 382 29.43 2.86 11.38
CA GLU A 382 29.16 3.27 12.76
C GLU A 382 27.99 2.49 13.37
N PHE A 383 26.89 2.32 12.62
CA PHE A 383 25.75 1.55 13.11
C PHE A 383 26.10 0.06 13.20
N LEU A 384 26.83 -0.49 12.24
CA LEU A 384 27.31 -1.88 12.27
C LEU A 384 28.15 -2.16 13.51
N ASN A 385 29.04 -1.25 13.93
CA ASN A 385 29.83 -1.38 15.14
C ASN A 385 28.96 -1.50 16.41
N VAL A 386 27.79 -0.86 16.43
CA VAL A 386 26.84 -0.94 17.56
C VAL A 386 26.04 -2.22 17.55
N ILE A 387 25.54 -2.66 16.38
CA ILE A 387 24.61 -3.81 16.31
C ILE A 387 25.30 -5.16 16.21
N THR A 388 26.52 -5.25 15.65
CA THR A 388 27.24 -6.52 15.49
C THR A 388 27.42 -7.28 16.81
N PRO A 389 27.83 -6.64 17.94
CA PRO A 389 27.93 -7.34 19.22
C PRO A 389 26.59 -7.94 19.69
N LEU A 390 25.46 -7.29 19.39
CA LEU A 390 24.13 -7.74 19.80
C LEU A 390 23.76 -9.08 19.15
N PHE A 391 24.22 -9.35 17.93
CA PHE A 391 23.97 -10.61 17.22
C PHE A 391 24.67 -11.82 17.87
N HIS A 392 25.69 -11.60 18.68
CA HIS A 392 26.37 -12.65 19.44
C HIS A 392 25.73 -12.94 20.80
N GLU A 393 24.80 -12.10 21.26
CA GLU A 393 24.12 -12.32 22.53
C GLU A 393 23.00 -13.36 22.41
N LYS A 394 22.96 -14.34 23.36
CA LYS A 394 21.94 -15.40 23.36
C LYS A 394 20.49 -14.89 23.35
N LYS A 395 20.22 -13.74 23.98
CA LYS A 395 18.87 -13.14 24.02
C LYS A 395 18.33 -12.70 22.65
N PHE A 396 19.21 -12.62 21.63
CA PHE A 396 18.81 -12.38 20.23
C PHE A 396 18.63 -13.67 19.43
N ASN A 397 18.88 -14.85 20.02
CA ASN A 397 18.60 -16.13 19.39
C ASN A 397 17.13 -16.47 19.58
N PHE A 398 16.43 -16.80 18.48
CA PHE A 398 15.04 -17.29 18.48
C PHE A 398 14.94 -18.76 18.84
N MET A 399 16.07 -19.51 18.74
CA MET A 399 16.16 -20.90 19.16
C MET A 399 16.89 -20.94 20.49
N GLY A 400 16.09 -20.90 21.57
CA GLY A 400 16.54 -21.24 22.93
C GLY A 400 16.53 -22.73 23.09
#